data_22b8200af816b9a94ea7dd84d07bf1cf
#
_entry.id   22b8200af816b9a94ea7dd84d07bf1cf
#
_cell.length_a   1.000
_cell.length_b   1.000
_cell.length_c   1.000
_cell.angle_alpha   90.00
_cell.angle_beta   90.00
_cell.angle_gamma   90.00
#
_symmetry.space_group_name_H-M   'P 1'
#
loop_
_entity.id
_entity.type
_entity.pdbx_description
1 polymer ?
#
loop_
_entity_poly.entity_id
_entity_poly.type
_entity_poly.pdbx_seq_one_letter_code
_entity_poly.pdbx_strand_id
1 'polypeptide(L)'
;YTTDAIPKNTTGKIATLECSGIARTKKEATEMAKKSVIYTYLYNGIDGLNDNKPLLGYKPSADASQYVGTLLGTTRYANFIRSCTIADRTNKTADKNIQVFATIDLYTESLERDLINNGVIGRSASDIALSETQEAIAMPTVMVVPFRKGDESYEEAIRNNSDMRMAISKVNEGFIGEGVETKDLLTSLNNANTYQVRMGDGMSLDDAILANSGADVSVSVDINQDVNCLLYTS
;
A
#
# COMPACT_ATOMS: atom_id res chain seq x y z
N TYR A 1 24.86 4.51 -3.22
CA TYR A 1 23.92 3.84 -4.12
C TYR A 1 24.56 3.68 -5.49
N THR A 2 24.22 2.61 -6.20
CA THR A 2 24.53 2.48 -7.62
C THR A 2 23.48 3.27 -8.42
N THR A 3 23.83 3.72 -9.61
CA THR A 3 22.93 4.51 -10.48
C THR A 3 22.73 3.82 -11.83
N ASP A 4 22.76 2.50 -11.83
CA ASP A 4 22.75 1.61 -12.99
C ASP A 4 21.39 0.96 -13.24
N ALA A 5 20.30 1.57 -12.80
CA ALA A 5 18.95 1.05 -13.04
C ALA A 5 18.60 1.14 -14.53
N ILE A 6 18.35 -0.01 -15.14
CA ILE A 6 17.99 -0.16 -16.55
C ILE A 6 16.55 -0.65 -16.64
N PRO A 7 15.67 0.05 -17.38
CA PRO A 7 14.28 -0.34 -17.53
C PRO A 7 14.14 -1.60 -18.39
N LYS A 8 13.36 -2.57 -17.92
CA LYS A 8 12.86 -3.70 -18.72
C LYS A 8 11.42 -3.50 -19.16
N ASN A 9 10.60 -2.93 -18.27
CA ASN A 9 9.22 -2.56 -18.55
C ASN A 9 8.86 -1.35 -17.70
N THR A 10 8.33 -0.32 -18.33
CA THR A 10 7.94 0.94 -17.69
C THR A 10 6.47 1.28 -17.92
N THR A 11 5.67 0.33 -18.40
CA THR A 11 4.24 0.53 -18.66
C THR A 11 3.39 0.30 -17.43
N GLY A 12 2.52 1.26 -17.14
CA GLY A 12 1.55 1.17 -16.04
C GLY A 12 2.13 1.64 -14.70
N LYS A 13 1.52 1.15 -13.62
CA LYS A 13 1.79 1.57 -12.23
C LYS A 13 3.04 0.93 -11.62
N ILE A 14 3.63 -0.03 -12.32
CA ILE A 14 4.77 -0.82 -11.86
C ILE A 14 5.85 -0.78 -12.94
N ALA A 15 7.04 -0.38 -12.54
CA ALA A 15 8.22 -0.46 -13.40
C ALA A 15 9.09 -1.64 -13.01
N THR A 16 9.44 -2.48 -14.00
CA THR A 16 10.42 -3.57 -13.82
C THR A 16 11.79 -3.08 -14.25
N LEU A 17 12.73 -3.06 -13.33
CA LEU A 17 14.05 -2.46 -13.47
C LEU A 17 15.16 -3.46 -13.14
N GLU A 18 16.21 -3.49 -13.96
CA GLU A 18 17.47 -4.18 -13.60
C GLU A 18 18.40 -3.18 -12.92
N CYS A 19 19.02 -3.60 -11.84
CA CYS A 19 19.96 -2.77 -11.10
C CYS A 19 21.01 -3.65 -10.39
N SER A 20 22.00 -2.98 -9.80
CA SER A 20 22.93 -3.64 -8.91
C SER A 20 22.95 -3.02 -7.51
N GLY A 21 23.49 -3.75 -6.56
CA GLY A 21 23.78 -3.26 -5.22
C GLY A 21 25.10 -3.80 -4.72
N ILE A 22 25.85 -3.01 -4.00
CA ILE A 22 27.19 -3.34 -3.50
C ILE A 22 27.23 -3.18 -1.99
N ALA A 23 27.65 -4.23 -1.27
CA ALA A 23 27.87 -4.19 0.17
C ALA A 23 28.77 -5.34 0.61
N ARG A 24 29.04 -5.42 1.92
CA ARG A 24 29.92 -6.46 2.49
C ARG A 24 29.32 -7.86 2.42
N THR A 25 28.01 -7.96 2.57
CA THR A 25 27.28 -9.25 2.50
C THR A 25 26.28 -9.24 1.36
N LYS A 26 25.91 -10.43 0.86
CA LYS A 26 24.90 -10.59 -0.19
C LYS A 26 23.55 -10.00 0.24
N LYS A 27 23.16 -10.15 1.50
CA LYS A 27 21.92 -9.60 2.05
C LYS A 27 21.93 -8.08 2.01
N GLU A 28 22.97 -7.44 2.52
CA GLU A 28 23.11 -5.99 2.48
C GLU A 28 23.18 -5.45 1.05
N ALA A 29 23.90 -6.15 0.15
CA ALA A 29 23.97 -5.77 -1.26
C ALA A 29 22.60 -5.86 -1.95
N THR A 30 21.75 -6.82 -1.57
CA THR A 30 20.36 -6.89 -2.05
C THR A 30 19.53 -5.70 -1.56
N GLU A 31 19.65 -5.32 -0.29
CA GLU A 31 18.97 -4.14 0.24
C GLU A 31 19.48 -2.85 -0.41
N MET A 32 20.78 -2.79 -0.69
CA MET A 32 21.36 -1.67 -1.44
C MET A 32 20.83 -1.58 -2.87
N ALA A 33 20.62 -2.71 -3.57
CA ALA A 33 20.02 -2.72 -4.89
C ALA A 33 18.59 -2.13 -4.88
N LYS A 34 17.76 -2.52 -3.93
CA LYS A 34 16.40 -1.97 -3.75
C LYS A 34 16.41 -0.45 -3.52
N LYS A 35 17.30 0.01 -2.65
CA LYS A 35 17.46 1.44 -2.37
C LYS A 35 18.01 2.20 -3.58
N SER A 36 18.93 1.61 -4.33
CA SER A 36 19.54 2.20 -5.52
C SER A 36 18.53 2.45 -6.63
N VAL A 37 17.58 1.54 -6.85
CA VAL A 37 16.50 1.74 -7.83
C VAL A 37 15.68 2.97 -7.48
N ILE A 38 15.23 3.10 -6.24
CA ILE A 38 14.47 4.26 -5.78
C ILE A 38 15.31 5.53 -5.89
N TYR A 39 16.57 5.48 -5.43
CA TYR A 39 17.48 6.61 -5.53
C TYR A 39 17.67 7.08 -6.99
N THR A 40 17.90 6.14 -7.91
CA THR A 40 18.08 6.46 -9.33
C THR A 40 16.81 7.12 -9.90
N TYR A 41 15.64 6.58 -9.61
CA TYR A 41 14.37 7.16 -10.06
C TYR A 41 14.17 8.59 -9.54
N LEU A 42 14.50 8.84 -8.28
CA LEU A 42 14.29 10.12 -7.64
C LEU A 42 15.29 11.19 -8.11
N TYR A 43 16.57 10.85 -8.26
CA TYR A 43 17.65 11.82 -8.46
C TYR A 43 18.26 11.83 -9.86
N ASN A 44 18.22 10.72 -10.59
CA ASN A 44 18.88 10.62 -11.88
C ASN A 44 17.90 10.51 -13.05
N GLY A 45 16.69 10.01 -12.77
CA GLY A 45 15.74 9.62 -13.82
C GLY A 45 16.03 8.22 -14.36
N ILE A 46 15.03 7.62 -14.96
CA ILE A 46 15.09 6.30 -15.61
C ILE A 46 14.39 6.41 -16.95
N ASP A 47 14.99 5.87 -17.99
CA ASP A 47 14.43 5.89 -19.34
C ASP A 47 13.02 5.28 -19.36
N GLY A 48 12.08 6.02 -19.97
CA GLY A 48 10.67 5.61 -20.06
C GLY A 48 9.84 5.90 -18.79
N LEU A 49 10.43 6.53 -17.77
CA LEU A 49 9.73 7.03 -16.58
C LEU A 49 9.91 8.53 -16.44
N ASN A 50 8.85 9.25 -16.09
CA ASN A 50 8.85 10.70 -15.85
C ASN A 50 9.60 11.50 -16.95
N ASP A 51 9.34 11.20 -18.21
CA ASP A 51 10.02 11.81 -19.37
C ASP A 51 11.56 11.70 -19.30
N ASN A 52 12.07 10.63 -18.73
CA ASN A 52 13.51 10.37 -18.51
C ASN A 52 14.17 11.40 -17.57
N LYS A 53 13.38 12.11 -16.76
CA LYS A 53 13.87 13.13 -15.82
C LYS A 53 13.84 12.61 -14.39
N PRO A 54 14.73 13.12 -13.51
CA PRO A 54 14.64 12.88 -12.10
C PRO A 54 13.27 13.30 -11.55
N LEU A 55 12.63 12.46 -10.74
CA LEU A 55 11.32 12.77 -10.19
C LEU A 55 11.37 13.99 -9.24
N LEU A 56 12.47 14.19 -8.51
CA LEU A 56 12.71 15.36 -7.66
C LEU A 56 13.21 16.60 -8.44
N GLY A 57 13.36 16.47 -9.77
CA GLY A 57 14.02 17.49 -10.59
C GLY A 57 15.53 17.55 -10.36
N TYR A 58 16.20 18.41 -11.13
CA TYR A 58 17.68 18.51 -11.09
C TYR A 58 18.24 19.23 -9.86
N LYS A 59 17.40 19.92 -9.11
CA LYS A 59 17.79 20.64 -7.87
C LYS A 59 16.72 20.43 -6.79
N PRO A 60 16.72 19.27 -6.12
CA PRO A 60 15.77 19.02 -5.05
C PRO A 60 15.98 19.99 -3.88
N SER A 61 14.90 20.32 -3.18
CA SER A 61 14.95 21.13 -1.97
C SER A 61 15.66 20.38 -0.83
N ALA A 62 16.07 21.13 0.20
CA ALA A 62 16.66 20.52 1.41
C ALA A 62 15.65 19.57 2.09
N ASP A 63 14.37 19.97 2.17
CA ASP A 63 13.30 19.17 2.76
C ASP A 63 13.06 17.88 1.98
N ALA A 64 13.06 17.96 0.64
CA ALA A 64 12.95 16.79 -0.24
C ALA A 64 14.11 15.81 0.00
N SER A 65 15.35 16.34 0.10
CA SER A 65 16.53 15.53 0.34
C SER A 65 16.51 14.88 1.73
N GLN A 66 16.02 15.59 2.74
CA GLN A 66 15.85 15.08 4.11
C GLN A 66 14.79 13.96 4.14
N TYR A 67 13.67 14.18 3.48
CA TYR A 67 12.60 13.16 3.39
C TYR A 67 13.11 11.88 2.75
N VAL A 68 13.77 11.97 1.60
CA VAL A 68 14.34 10.80 0.91
C VAL A 68 15.43 10.13 1.74
N GLY A 69 16.25 10.91 2.44
CA GLY A 69 17.23 10.38 3.41
C GLY A 69 16.57 9.52 4.48
N THR A 70 15.44 9.97 5.03
CA THR A 70 14.63 9.22 6.00
C THR A 70 13.99 7.99 5.37
N LEU A 71 13.41 8.13 4.18
CA LEU A 71 12.79 7.04 3.44
C LEU A 71 13.77 5.90 3.20
N LEU A 72 14.95 6.19 2.66
CA LEU A 72 15.98 5.20 2.35
C LEU A 72 16.77 4.74 3.58
N GLY A 73 16.81 5.55 4.63
CA GLY A 73 17.47 5.22 5.91
C GLY A 73 16.67 4.25 6.78
N THR A 74 15.37 4.17 6.60
CA THR A 74 14.45 3.27 7.33
C THR A 74 14.07 2.06 6.48
N THR A 75 13.09 1.28 6.90
CA THR A 75 12.51 0.17 6.13
C THR A 75 11.35 0.61 5.23
N ARG A 76 10.93 1.89 5.27
CA ARG A 76 9.78 2.40 4.49
C ARG A 76 9.93 2.22 2.99
N TYR A 77 11.16 2.29 2.46
CA TYR A 77 11.41 2.07 1.02
C TYR A 77 10.90 0.71 0.53
N ALA A 78 10.84 -0.31 1.41
CA ALA A 78 10.39 -1.64 1.04
C ALA A 78 8.91 -1.69 0.63
N ASN A 79 8.09 -0.73 1.10
CA ASN A 79 6.67 -0.62 0.74
C ASN A 79 6.46 -0.29 -0.75
N PHE A 80 7.46 0.25 -1.41
CA PHE A 80 7.42 0.58 -2.84
C PHE A 80 8.04 -0.51 -3.73
N ILE A 81 8.52 -1.60 -3.14
CA ILE A 81 9.10 -2.74 -3.86
C ILE A 81 8.10 -3.89 -3.86
N ARG A 82 7.57 -4.22 -5.03
CA ARG A 82 6.67 -5.35 -5.21
C ARG A 82 7.42 -6.68 -5.15
N SER A 83 8.53 -6.76 -5.88
CA SER A 83 9.35 -7.96 -5.96
C SER A 83 10.81 -7.63 -6.16
N CYS A 84 11.70 -8.53 -5.76
CA CYS A 84 13.13 -8.43 -5.99
C CYS A 84 13.68 -9.83 -6.28
N THR A 85 14.04 -10.08 -7.53
CA THR A 85 14.64 -11.31 -7.98
C THR A 85 16.15 -11.12 -8.18
N ILE A 86 16.97 -11.84 -7.43
CA ILE A 86 18.41 -11.74 -7.51
C ILE A 86 18.90 -12.69 -8.60
N ALA A 87 19.76 -12.19 -9.48
CA ALA A 87 20.44 -13.03 -10.45
C ALA A 87 21.44 -13.97 -9.75
N ASP A 88 21.65 -15.15 -10.32
CA ASP A 88 22.62 -16.13 -9.79
C ASP A 88 24.06 -15.61 -9.82
N ARG A 89 24.32 -14.64 -10.70
CA ARG A 89 25.62 -14.01 -10.86
C ARG A 89 25.86 -12.97 -9.75
N THR A 90 27.01 -13.11 -9.07
CA THR A 90 27.55 -12.10 -8.14
C THR A 90 29.01 -11.82 -8.51
N ASN A 91 29.42 -10.56 -8.35
CA ASN A 91 30.80 -10.15 -8.54
C ASN A 91 31.43 -9.76 -7.20
N LYS A 92 32.75 -9.93 -7.08
CA LYS A 92 33.52 -9.31 -6.00
C LYS A 92 34.18 -8.05 -6.53
N THR A 93 34.02 -6.96 -5.79
CA THR A 93 34.69 -5.69 -6.11
C THR A 93 36.14 -5.69 -5.61
N ALA A 94 36.95 -4.74 -6.06
CA ALA A 94 38.32 -4.57 -5.62
C ALA A 94 38.41 -4.40 -4.07
N ASP A 95 37.42 -3.76 -3.45
CA ASP A 95 37.29 -3.54 -2.01
C ASP A 95 36.72 -4.74 -1.24
N LYS A 96 36.72 -5.93 -1.85
CA LYS A 96 36.19 -7.16 -1.28
C LYS A 96 34.69 -7.13 -0.95
N ASN A 97 33.95 -6.13 -1.43
CA ASN A 97 32.51 -6.11 -1.35
C ASN A 97 31.88 -7.06 -2.38
N ILE A 98 30.64 -7.46 -2.13
CA ILE A 98 29.83 -8.28 -3.03
C ILE A 98 28.92 -7.35 -3.83
N GLN A 99 28.95 -7.48 -5.14
CA GLN A 99 27.98 -6.90 -6.04
C GLN A 99 26.93 -7.94 -6.42
N VAL A 100 25.67 -7.63 -6.18
CA VAL A 100 24.53 -8.42 -6.67
C VAL A 100 23.84 -7.69 -7.80
N PHE A 101 23.26 -8.45 -8.71
CA PHE A 101 22.38 -7.94 -9.77
C PHE A 101 20.97 -8.41 -9.46
N ALA A 102 20.01 -7.51 -9.57
CA ALA A 102 18.62 -7.80 -9.25
C ALA A 102 17.68 -7.22 -10.30
N THR A 103 16.57 -7.93 -10.53
CA THR A 103 15.39 -7.39 -11.21
C THR A 103 14.38 -7.03 -10.13
N ILE A 104 13.94 -5.77 -10.14
CA ILE A 104 13.09 -5.18 -9.12
C ILE A 104 11.84 -4.61 -9.78
N ASP A 105 10.68 -4.96 -9.24
CA ASP A 105 9.42 -4.33 -9.56
C ASP A 105 9.15 -3.19 -8.58
N LEU A 106 9.12 -1.96 -9.08
CA LEU A 106 8.91 -0.74 -8.31
C LEU A 106 7.49 -0.23 -8.53
N TYR A 107 6.76 0.04 -7.45
CA TYR A 107 5.48 0.76 -7.49
C TYR A 107 5.71 2.26 -7.68
N THR A 108 5.84 2.71 -8.92
CA THR A 108 6.15 4.10 -9.26
C THR A 108 5.04 5.05 -8.82
N GLU A 109 3.78 4.74 -9.14
CA GLU A 109 2.63 5.56 -8.77
C GLU A 109 2.48 5.70 -7.24
N SER A 110 2.68 4.62 -6.48
CA SER A 110 2.60 4.66 -5.02
C SER A 110 3.71 5.52 -4.41
N LEU A 111 4.92 5.44 -4.96
CA LEU A 111 6.05 6.26 -4.53
C LEU A 111 5.81 7.74 -4.85
N GLU A 112 5.34 8.06 -6.05
CA GLU A 112 5.00 9.44 -6.44
C GLU A 112 3.90 10.02 -5.53
N ARG A 113 2.86 9.24 -5.27
CA ARG A 113 1.77 9.64 -4.37
C ARG A 113 2.26 9.90 -2.95
N ASP A 114 3.13 9.06 -2.42
CA ASP A 114 3.75 9.27 -1.10
C ASP A 114 4.54 10.58 -1.06
N LEU A 115 5.31 10.89 -2.10
CA LEU A 115 6.07 12.14 -2.22
C LEU A 115 5.15 13.38 -2.34
N ILE A 116 4.06 13.29 -3.08
CA ILE A 116 3.06 14.35 -3.21
C ILE A 116 2.38 14.59 -1.85
N ASN A 117 1.93 13.54 -1.18
CA ASN A 117 1.24 13.64 0.11
C ASN A 117 2.12 14.22 1.22
N ASN A 118 3.43 14.04 1.11
CA ASN A 118 4.41 14.62 2.05
C ASN A 118 4.97 15.97 1.58
N GLY A 119 4.44 16.55 0.49
CA GLY A 119 4.85 17.86 -0.01
C GLY A 119 6.26 17.90 -0.59
N VAL A 120 6.83 16.73 -0.93
CA VAL A 120 8.19 16.60 -1.46
C VAL A 120 8.25 17.00 -2.94
N ILE A 121 7.22 16.63 -3.69
CA ILE A 121 7.01 17.06 -5.08
C ILE A 121 5.65 17.72 -5.23
N GLY A 122 5.55 18.67 -6.15
CA GLY A 122 4.27 19.28 -6.51
C GLY A 122 3.40 18.32 -7.32
N ARG A 123 2.08 18.52 -7.29
CA ARG A 123 1.18 17.84 -8.22
C ARG A 123 1.52 18.27 -9.64
N SER A 124 1.62 17.32 -10.57
CA SER A 124 1.79 17.67 -11.98
C SER A 124 0.52 18.33 -12.52
N ALA A 125 0.65 19.15 -13.58
CA ALA A 125 -0.52 19.76 -14.22
C ALA A 125 -1.49 18.70 -14.78
N SER A 126 -0.99 17.52 -15.18
CA SER A 126 -1.80 16.36 -15.56
C SER A 126 -2.56 15.75 -14.40
N ASP A 127 -1.96 15.72 -13.19
CA ASP A 127 -2.64 15.20 -12.00
C ASP A 127 -3.72 16.18 -11.51
N ILE A 128 -3.50 17.49 -11.69
CA ILE A 128 -4.50 18.52 -11.40
C ILE A 128 -5.68 18.40 -12.38
N ALA A 129 -5.40 18.25 -13.68
CA ALA A 129 -6.44 18.09 -14.70
C ALA A 129 -7.22 16.77 -14.54
N LEU A 130 -6.56 15.67 -14.14
CA LEU A 130 -7.21 14.42 -13.84
C LEU A 130 -8.00 14.47 -12.53
N SER A 131 -7.58 15.30 -11.54
CA SER A 131 -8.32 15.50 -10.31
C SER A 131 -9.52 16.44 -10.46
N GLU A 132 -9.51 17.31 -11.47
CA GLU A 132 -10.65 18.18 -11.80
C GLU A 132 -11.68 17.49 -12.71
N THR A 133 -11.28 16.46 -13.48
CA THR A 133 -12.17 15.67 -14.35
C THR A 133 -12.57 14.32 -13.78
N GLN A 134 -11.81 13.78 -12.88
CA GLN A 134 -12.23 12.75 -11.94
C GLN A 134 -12.51 13.50 -10.62
N GLU A 135 -13.78 13.64 -10.25
CA GLU A 135 -14.11 13.54 -8.82
C GLU A 135 -13.24 12.41 -8.33
N ALA A 136 -12.28 12.74 -7.46
CA ALA A 136 -11.39 11.74 -6.91
C ALA A 136 -12.31 10.60 -6.46
N ILE A 137 -12.24 9.48 -7.15
CA ILE A 137 -12.86 8.27 -6.64
C ILE A 137 -12.00 8.02 -5.41
N ALA A 138 -12.40 8.65 -4.30
CA ALA A 138 -11.86 8.36 -3.00
C ALA A 138 -11.95 6.85 -2.91
N MET A 139 -10.85 6.17 -2.64
CA MET A 139 -10.92 4.73 -2.43
C MET A 139 -12.03 4.53 -1.41
N PRO A 140 -13.04 3.69 -1.71
CA PRO A 140 -14.17 3.56 -0.82
C PRO A 140 -13.66 3.13 0.55
N THR A 141 -14.16 3.74 1.59
CA THR A 141 -13.92 3.29 2.94
C THR A 141 -14.65 1.98 3.16
N VAL A 142 -13.95 0.95 3.58
CA VAL A 142 -14.48 -0.41 3.69
C VAL A 142 -14.75 -0.76 5.15
N MET A 143 -15.89 -1.39 5.44
CA MET A 143 -16.15 -2.09 6.69
C MET A 143 -16.21 -3.58 6.45
N VAL A 144 -15.39 -4.35 7.15
CA VAL A 144 -15.42 -5.81 7.10
C VAL A 144 -16.35 -6.32 8.20
N VAL A 145 -17.38 -7.07 7.79
CA VAL A 145 -18.42 -7.58 8.68
C VAL A 145 -18.49 -9.13 8.59
N PRO A 146 -18.94 -9.83 9.65
CA PRO A 146 -19.20 -11.26 9.54
C PRO A 146 -20.41 -11.53 8.67
N PHE A 147 -20.38 -12.62 7.90
CA PHE A 147 -21.57 -13.13 7.28
C PHE A 147 -22.50 -13.71 8.37
N ARG A 148 -23.78 -13.31 8.32
CA ARG A 148 -24.79 -13.71 9.30
C ARG A 148 -25.64 -14.85 8.80
N LYS A 149 -25.99 -15.78 9.68
CA LYS A 149 -26.94 -16.85 9.40
C LYS A 149 -28.28 -16.53 10.07
N GLY A 150 -29.29 -16.25 9.27
CA GLY A 150 -30.63 -15.93 9.76
C GLY A 150 -30.68 -14.56 10.47
N ASP A 151 -31.28 -14.52 11.65
CA ASP A 151 -31.50 -13.30 12.44
C ASP A 151 -30.35 -12.98 13.42
N GLU A 152 -29.18 -13.63 13.28
CA GLU A 152 -28.01 -13.41 14.12
C GLU A 152 -27.49 -11.98 13.93
N SER A 153 -27.19 -11.29 15.02
CA SER A 153 -26.57 -9.96 14.97
C SER A 153 -25.05 -10.04 14.69
N TYR A 154 -24.47 -8.94 14.20
CA TYR A 154 -22.99 -8.86 14.04
C TYR A 154 -22.25 -9.06 15.37
N GLU A 155 -22.81 -8.59 16.48
CA GLU A 155 -22.22 -8.75 17.79
C GLU A 155 -22.17 -10.23 18.20
N GLU A 156 -23.23 -10.98 17.98
CA GLU A 156 -23.31 -12.40 18.29
C GLU A 156 -22.39 -13.23 17.41
N ALA A 157 -22.35 -12.93 16.09
CA ALA A 157 -21.47 -13.59 15.14
C ALA A 157 -19.98 -13.46 15.49
N ILE A 158 -19.57 -12.35 16.10
CA ILE A 158 -18.19 -12.10 16.49
C ILE A 158 -17.89 -12.58 17.91
N ARG A 159 -18.80 -12.35 18.88
CA ARG A 159 -18.55 -12.54 20.31
C ARG A 159 -18.10 -13.96 20.64
N ASN A 160 -18.73 -14.95 20.02
CA ASN A 160 -18.51 -16.36 20.30
C ASN A 160 -17.63 -17.09 19.29
N ASN A 161 -17.11 -16.37 18.27
CA ASN A 161 -16.35 -16.98 17.19
C ASN A 161 -14.97 -16.33 17.04
N SER A 162 -13.95 -16.98 17.63
CA SER A 162 -12.56 -16.51 17.57
C SER A 162 -12.01 -16.52 16.15
N ASP A 163 -12.42 -17.51 15.33
CA ASP A 163 -11.93 -17.70 13.98
C ASP A 163 -12.50 -16.60 13.08
N MET A 164 -13.77 -16.21 13.28
CA MET A 164 -14.40 -15.09 12.60
C MET A 164 -13.67 -13.76 12.91
N ARG A 165 -13.32 -13.52 14.19
CA ARG A 165 -12.53 -12.33 14.57
C ARG A 165 -11.17 -12.31 13.86
N MET A 166 -10.50 -13.46 13.82
CA MET A 166 -9.21 -13.58 13.15
C MET A 166 -9.34 -13.35 11.63
N ALA A 167 -10.36 -13.92 11.01
CA ALA A 167 -10.61 -13.74 9.58
C ALA A 167 -10.90 -12.28 9.22
N ILE A 168 -11.76 -11.59 9.98
CA ILE A 168 -12.05 -10.15 9.82
C ILE A 168 -10.76 -9.33 9.97
N SER A 169 -9.93 -9.63 10.98
CA SER A 169 -8.65 -8.93 11.19
C SER A 169 -7.72 -9.12 9.99
N LYS A 170 -7.62 -10.33 9.46
CA LYS A 170 -6.77 -10.63 8.28
C LYS A 170 -7.25 -9.95 7.01
N VAL A 171 -8.55 -9.88 6.79
CA VAL A 171 -9.13 -9.17 5.64
C VAL A 171 -8.89 -7.67 5.79
N ASN A 172 -9.07 -7.09 6.99
CA ASN A 172 -8.76 -5.69 7.26
C ASN A 172 -7.26 -5.39 7.02
N GLU A 173 -6.35 -6.24 7.52
CA GLU A 173 -4.91 -6.11 7.26
C GLU A 173 -4.60 -6.10 5.74
N GLY A 174 -5.31 -6.92 4.96
CA GLY A 174 -5.19 -6.95 3.50
C GLY A 174 -5.61 -5.62 2.87
N PHE A 175 -6.78 -5.09 3.23
CA PHE A 175 -7.25 -3.80 2.73
C PHE A 175 -6.32 -2.64 3.11
N ILE A 176 -5.87 -2.59 4.37
CA ILE A 176 -4.91 -1.58 4.84
C ILE A 176 -3.59 -1.69 4.08
N GLY A 177 -3.12 -2.92 3.81
CA GLY A 177 -1.91 -3.17 3.02
C GLY A 177 -1.99 -2.64 1.59
N GLU A 178 -3.19 -2.60 1.01
CA GLU A 178 -3.47 -2.01 -0.31
C GLU A 178 -3.81 -0.51 -0.26
N GLY A 179 -3.74 0.11 0.93
CA GLY A 179 -3.99 1.54 1.13
C GLY A 179 -5.48 1.92 1.20
N VAL A 180 -6.37 0.94 1.39
CA VAL A 180 -7.81 1.17 1.58
C VAL A 180 -8.09 1.52 3.04
N GLU A 181 -8.84 2.60 3.28
CA GLU A 181 -9.29 2.94 4.64
C GLU A 181 -10.32 1.92 5.12
N THR A 182 -10.12 1.36 6.31
CA THR A 182 -11.07 0.43 6.92
C THR A 182 -11.70 1.02 8.18
N LYS A 183 -12.97 0.72 8.41
CA LYS A 183 -13.69 1.05 9.65
C LYS A 183 -13.78 -0.18 10.54
N ASP A 184 -13.47 0.01 11.81
CA ASP A 184 -13.54 -1.07 12.79
C ASP A 184 -14.99 -1.33 13.21
N LEU A 185 -15.43 -2.58 13.01
CA LEU A 185 -16.77 -3.03 13.34
C LEU A 185 -17.08 -2.93 14.83
N LEU A 186 -16.14 -3.28 15.72
CA LEU A 186 -16.37 -3.22 17.17
C LEU A 186 -16.55 -1.79 17.67
N THR A 187 -15.77 -0.86 17.14
CA THR A 187 -15.93 0.58 17.41
C THR A 187 -17.29 1.07 16.93
N SER A 188 -17.72 0.64 15.75
CA SER A 188 -19.00 1.02 15.15
C SER A 188 -20.19 0.41 15.92
N LEU A 189 -20.08 -0.82 16.40
CA LEU A 189 -21.06 -1.47 17.31
C LEU A 189 -21.27 -0.67 18.58
N ASN A 190 -20.19 -0.26 19.24
CA ASN A 190 -20.27 0.54 20.46
C ASN A 190 -20.94 1.90 20.23
N ASN A 191 -20.64 2.53 19.10
CA ASN A 191 -21.26 3.80 18.73
C ASN A 191 -22.74 3.62 18.35
N ALA A 192 -23.09 2.56 17.60
CA ALA A 192 -24.46 2.30 17.18
C ALA A 192 -25.42 2.07 18.35
N ASN A 193 -25.00 1.40 19.41
CA ASN A 193 -25.77 1.26 20.65
C ASN A 193 -26.16 2.64 21.26
N THR A 194 -25.32 3.64 21.09
CA THR A 194 -25.58 5.01 21.53
C THR A 194 -26.56 5.74 20.58
N TYR A 195 -26.52 5.44 19.28
CA TYR A 195 -27.38 6.04 18.26
C TYR A 195 -28.77 5.40 18.21
N GLN A 196 -28.90 4.10 18.45
CA GLN A 196 -30.21 3.42 18.48
C GLN A 196 -31.15 4.03 19.54
N VAL A 197 -30.61 4.48 20.67
CA VAL A 197 -31.36 5.22 21.71
C VAL A 197 -31.85 6.59 21.20
N ARG A 198 -31.24 7.15 20.15
CA ARG A 198 -31.59 8.49 19.60
C ARG A 198 -32.50 8.44 18.38
N MET A 199 -32.55 7.35 17.62
CA MET A 199 -33.24 7.29 16.32
C MET A 199 -34.67 6.74 16.35
N GLY A 200 -35.13 6.17 17.48
CA GLY A 200 -36.51 5.67 17.62
C GLY A 200 -36.80 4.38 16.86
N ASP A 201 -37.97 3.81 17.13
CA ASP A 201 -38.42 2.49 16.67
C ASP A 201 -38.32 2.28 15.15
N GLY A 202 -37.60 1.23 14.71
CA GLY A 202 -37.74 0.66 13.37
C GLY A 202 -36.43 0.33 12.63
N MET A 203 -35.27 0.82 13.06
CA MET A 203 -33.99 0.50 12.44
C MET A 203 -33.31 -0.66 13.20
N SER A 204 -32.86 -1.70 12.45
CA SER A 204 -32.06 -2.77 13.09
C SER A 204 -30.72 -2.22 13.58
N LEU A 205 -30.14 -2.84 14.59
CA LEU A 205 -28.81 -2.46 15.09
C LEU A 205 -27.77 -2.48 13.96
N ASP A 206 -27.84 -3.48 13.11
CA ASP A 206 -26.93 -3.67 11.99
C ASP A 206 -27.07 -2.60 10.91
N ASP A 207 -28.31 -2.18 10.59
CA ASP A 207 -28.55 -1.05 9.69
C ASP A 207 -28.02 0.26 10.29
N ALA A 208 -28.16 0.44 11.61
CA ALA A 208 -27.61 1.59 12.31
C ALA A 208 -26.08 1.59 12.29
N ILE A 209 -25.44 0.43 12.40
CA ILE A 209 -23.98 0.29 12.28
C ILE A 209 -23.51 0.71 10.89
N LEU A 210 -24.11 0.15 9.85
CA LEU A 210 -23.75 0.48 8.47
C LEU A 210 -23.96 1.94 8.16
N ALA A 211 -25.13 2.49 8.52
CA ALA A 211 -25.48 3.88 8.25
C ALA A 211 -24.58 4.89 8.99
N ASN A 212 -24.07 4.57 10.18
CA ASN A 212 -23.29 5.48 11.01
C ASN A 212 -21.77 5.20 10.99
N SER A 213 -21.32 4.14 10.31
CA SER A 213 -19.91 3.77 10.23
C SER A 213 -19.07 4.76 9.42
N GLY A 214 -19.71 5.46 8.46
CA GLY A 214 -19.01 6.23 7.44
C GLY A 214 -18.24 5.34 6.46
N ALA A 215 -18.58 4.06 6.36
CA ALA A 215 -18.07 3.17 5.32
C ALA A 215 -18.92 3.29 4.06
N ASP A 216 -18.26 3.34 2.91
CA ASP A 216 -18.93 3.39 1.61
C ASP A 216 -19.34 1.98 1.13
N VAL A 217 -18.61 0.96 1.60
CA VAL A 217 -18.82 -0.45 1.20
C VAL A 217 -18.70 -1.35 2.42
N SER A 218 -19.60 -2.32 2.54
CA SER A 218 -19.46 -3.43 3.48
C SER A 218 -19.01 -4.71 2.77
N VAL A 219 -18.05 -5.41 3.36
CA VAL A 219 -17.53 -6.69 2.86
C VAL A 219 -17.83 -7.77 3.88
N SER A 220 -18.66 -8.74 3.52
CA SER A 220 -19.00 -9.86 4.40
C SER A 220 -17.97 -10.98 4.30
N VAL A 221 -17.53 -11.47 5.45
CA VAL A 221 -16.63 -12.63 5.56
C VAL A 221 -17.40 -13.84 6.05
N ASP A 222 -17.40 -14.92 5.27
CA ASP A 222 -17.91 -16.22 5.68
C ASP A 222 -16.74 -17.19 5.86
N ILE A 223 -16.79 -17.96 6.96
CA ILE A 223 -15.82 -19.01 7.24
C ILE A 223 -16.52 -20.35 7.07
N ASN A 224 -16.24 -21.03 5.96
CA ASN A 224 -16.62 -22.42 5.80
C ASN A 224 -15.56 -23.32 6.43
N GLN A 225 -15.95 -24.24 7.27
CA GLN A 225 -15.04 -25.20 7.93
C GLN A 225 -14.29 -26.13 6.96
N ASP A 226 -14.66 -26.11 5.67
CA ASP A 226 -14.00 -26.86 4.60
C ASP A 226 -12.93 -26.07 3.83
N VAL A 227 -12.17 -25.17 4.51
CA VAL A 227 -10.93 -24.55 4.02
C VAL A 227 -11.06 -23.45 2.93
N ASN A 228 -12.26 -22.99 2.55
CA ASN A 228 -12.40 -21.91 1.58
C ASN A 228 -13.01 -20.67 2.22
N CYS A 229 -12.22 -19.59 2.29
CA CYS A 229 -12.73 -18.26 2.61
C CYS A 229 -13.31 -17.64 1.32
N LEU A 230 -14.64 -17.48 1.25
CA LEU A 230 -15.30 -16.81 0.12
C LEU A 230 -15.61 -15.37 0.53
N LEU A 231 -15.12 -14.42 -0.27
CA LEU A 231 -15.44 -12.99 -0.13
C LEU A 231 -16.66 -12.67 -1.02
N TYR A 232 -17.70 -12.14 -0.41
CA TYR A 232 -18.86 -11.63 -1.13
C TYR A 232 -18.92 -10.11 -0.96
N THR A 233 -19.06 -9.39 -2.08
CA THR A 233 -19.37 -7.96 -2.11
C THR A 233 -20.84 -7.78 -2.47
N SER A 234 -21.56 -7.04 -1.68
CA SER A 234 -22.94 -6.60 -1.96
C SER A 234 -22.96 -5.15 -2.43
#